data_4af0d6cdefaf19053374e25dea3ad810
#
_entry.id   4af0d6cdefaf19053374e25dea3ad810
#
_cell.length_a   1.000
_cell.length_b   1.000
_cell.length_c   1.000
_cell.angle_alpha   90.00
_cell.angle_beta   90.00
_cell.angle_gamma   90.00
#
_symmetry.space_group_name_H-M   'P 1'
#
loop_
_entity.id
_entity.type
_entity.pdbx_description
1 polymer ?
#
loop_
_entity_poly.entity_id
_entity_poly.type
_entity_poly.pdbx_seq_one_letter_code
_entity_poly.pdbx_strand_id
1 'polypeptide(L)'
;ADEVIPEEVPETSRLLNPGLKGRDLAEAFDTDDYNVMIAANKFQTGFDQPKLCAMYVDKKLQGVDCVQTLSRLNRLFPGKQTFILDFYNDEQEILDAFAPYYRKAELADVSDPNVVYDLQRSLDASGIYHWPEVEGFARAFFDPKAPASSLSYYCRPAQDRFKHKYQALLEQQQTWKEARRIAEQNGDDKGLKRAEQELKEAGTAQDELDLFRKNLASFVRTYEFLSQIVTFDDAELEQLCVYARHLTPLLRID
;
A
#
# COMPACT_ATOMS: atom_id res chain seq x y z
N ALA A 1 -11.01 -42.21 -24.79
CA ALA A 1 -11.22 -42.83 -23.47
C ALA A 1 -10.22 -42.19 -22.53
N ASP A 2 -10.70 -41.38 -21.63
CA ASP A 2 -9.90 -40.71 -20.61
C ASP A 2 -9.39 -41.82 -19.68
N GLU A 3 -8.08 -41.99 -19.59
CA GLU A 3 -7.46 -42.83 -18.58
C GLU A 3 -7.68 -42.14 -17.23
N VAL A 4 -8.73 -42.51 -16.55
CA VAL A 4 -8.96 -42.12 -15.16
C VAL A 4 -7.88 -42.82 -14.33
N ILE A 5 -7.07 -42.04 -13.63
CA ILE A 5 -6.09 -42.57 -12.69
C ILE A 5 -6.87 -43.35 -11.63
N PRO A 6 -6.72 -44.67 -11.51
CA PRO A 6 -7.61 -45.52 -10.72
C PRO A 6 -7.37 -45.41 -9.20
N GLU A 7 -6.31 -44.74 -8.77
CA GLU A 7 -5.94 -44.55 -7.36
C GLU A 7 -5.62 -43.08 -7.07
N GLU A 8 -5.99 -42.59 -5.87
CA GLU A 8 -5.59 -41.27 -5.40
C GLU A 8 -4.07 -41.18 -5.26
N VAL A 9 -3.47 -40.27 -6.01
CA VAL A 9 -2.02 -40.01 -5.94
C VAL A 9 -1.83 -38.75 -5.09
N PRO A 10 -1.17 -38.82 -3.91
CA PRO A 10 -0.94 -37.66 -3.08
C PRO A 10 -0.05 -36.63 -3.81
N GLU A 11 -0.32 -35.34 -3.61
CA GLU A 11 0.44 -34.22 -4.18
C GLU A 11 1.95 -34.29 -3.87
N THR A 12 2.31 -34.90 -2.73
CA THR A 12 3.70 -35.11 -2.32
C THR A 12 4.39 -36.30 -3.02
N SER A 13 3.66 -37.02 -3.86
CA SER A 13 4.18 -38.15 -4.62
C SER A 13 5.28 -37.71 -5.59
N ARG A 14 6.35 -38.51 -5.69
CA ARG A 14 7.39 -38.30 -6.70
C ARG A 14 6.89 -38.43 -8.14
N LEU A 15 5.75 -39.07 -8.35
CA LEU A 15 5.13 -39.18 -9.66
C LEU A 15 4.62 -37.82 -10.15
N LEU A 16 4.00 -37.03 -9.24
CA LEU A 16 3.47 -35.69 -9.55
C LEU A 16 4.51 -34.61 -9.37
N ASN A 17 5.31 -34.70 -8.31
CA ASN A 17 6.27 -33.65 -7.92
C ASN A 17 7.66 -34.26 -7.63
N PRO A 18 8.42 -34.68 -8.67
CA PRO A 18 9.67 -35.39 -8.51
C PRO A 18 10.78 -34.61 -7.79
N GLY A 19 10.74 -33.29 -7.86
CA GLY A 19 11.72 -32.38 -7.25
C GLY A 19 11.44 -31.99 -5.79
N LEU A 20 10.35 -32.47 -5.18
CA LEU A 20 9.89 -32.01 -3.88
C LEU A 20 10.86 -32.33 -2.73
N LYS A 21 11.54 -33.46 -2.77
CA LYS A 21 12.59 -33.89 -1.81
C LYS A 21 12.15 -33.79 -0.33
N GLY A 22 10.86 -34.03 -0.05
CA GLY A 22 10.29 -33.97 1.29
C GLY A 22 9.91 -32.55 1.79
N ARG A 23 10.08 -31.53 0.95
CA ARG A 23 9.65 -30.17 1.26
C ARG A 23 8.13 -30.03 1.14
N ASP A 24 7.56 -29.02 1.78
CA ASP A 24 6.20 -28.55 1.51
C ASP A 24 6.10 -27.98 0.09
N LEU A 25 4.90 -28.02 -0.51
CA LEU A 25 4.68 -27.52 -1.88
C LEU A 25 4.96 -26.02 -2.02
N ALA A 26 4.59 -25.24 -1.01
CA ALA A 26 4.82 -23.80 -1.01
C ALA A 26 6.32 -23.47 -0.86
N GLU A 27 7.03 -24.20 0.02
CA GLU A 27 8.48 -24.09 0.18
C GLU A 27 9.23 -24.50 -1.09
N ALA A 28 8.79 -25.59 -1.74
CA ALA A 28 9.40 -26.06 -2.97
C ALA A 28 9.19 -25.06 -4.12
N PHE A 29 8.03 -24.43 -4.19
CA PHE A 29 7.71 -23.43 -5.21
C PHE A 29 8.48 -22.10 -5.03
N ASP A 30 9.02 -21.82 -3.85
CA ASP A 30 9.90 -20.65 -3.62
C ASP A 30 11.33 -20.87 -4.13
N THR A 31 11.66 -22.07 -4.60
CA THR A 31 12.96 -22.40 -5.16
C THR A 31 12.96 -22.34 -6.70
N ASP A 32 14.13 -22.41 -7.31
CA ASP A 32 14.28 -22.45 -8.77
C ASP A 32 13.90 -23.81 -9.39
N ASP A 33 13.55 -24.79 -8.55
CA ASP A 33 13.16 -26.13 -9.03
C ASP A 33 11.76 -26.14 -9.71
N TYR A 34 10.90 -25.15 -9.39
CA TYR A 34 9.54 -25.06 -9.89
C TYR A 34 9.19 -23.67 -10.40
N ASN A 35 8.66 -23.58 -11.63
CA ASN A 35 8.25 -22.32 -12.25
C ASN A 35 6.72 -22.20 -12.43
N VAL A 36 5.99 -23.30 -12.33
CA VAL A 36 4.54 -23.36 -12.51
C VAL A 36 3.92 -24.12 -11.37
N MET A 37 2.84 -23.59 -10.81
CA MET A 37 2.01 -24.26 -9.82
C MET A 37 0.58 -24.41 -10.37
N ILE A 38 0.08 -25.64 -10.37
CA ILE A 38 -1.31 -25.94 -10.72
C ILE A 38 -2.07 -26.24 -9.43
N ALA A 39 -3.11 -25.46 -9.14
CA ALA A 39 -3.91 -25.59 -7.93
C ALA A 39 -5.39 -25.55 -8.24
N ALA A 40 -6.17 -26.54 -7.76
CA ALA A 40 -7.62 -26.55 -7.93
C ALA A 40 -8.33 -25.66 -6.91
N ASN A 41 -8.28 -25.99 -5.63
CA ASN A 41 -8.93 -25.23 -4.54
C ASN A 41 -7.97 -24.99 -3.36
N LYS A 42 -6.67 -25.04 -3.62
CA LYS A 42 -5.63 -24.87 -2.62
C LYS A 42 -4.94 -23.51 -2.79
N PHE A 43 -4.30 -23.03 -1.75
CA PHE A 43 -3.54 -21.77 -1.76
C PHE A 43 -4.36 -20.48 -1.98
N GLN A 44 -5.67 -20.53 -1.87
CA GLN A 44 -6.52 -19.34 -1.85
C GLN A 44 -6.29 -18.51 -0.58
N THR A 45 -5.90 -19.15 0.52
CA THR A 45 -5.52 -18.50 1.79
C THR A 45 -4.18 -19.02 2.26
N GLY A 46 -3.43 -18.20 3.02
CA GLY A 46 -2.18 -18.64 3.65
C GLY A 46 -0.95 -18.81 2.73
N PHE A 47 -1.08 -18.60 1.42
CA PHE A 47 0.03 -18.68 0.47
C PHE A 47 0.56 -17.29 0.15
N ASP A 48 1.86 -17.09 0.31
CA ASP A 48 2.54 -15.83 0.04
C ASP A 48 3.79 -16.07 -0.82
N GLN A 49 3.73 -15.69 -2.10
CA GLN A 49 4.84 -15.83 -3.06
C GLN A 49 5.04 -14.51 -3.82
N PRO A 50 5.99 -13.68 -3.39
CA PRO A 50 6.26 -12.39 -4.04
C PRO A 50 6.65 -12.48 -5.51
N LYS A 51 7.33 -13.56 -5.92
CA LYS A 51 7.79 -13.78 -7.30
C LYS A 51 6.67 -14.18 -8.27
N LEU A 52 5.45 -14.45 -7.78
CA LEU A 52 4.33 -14.87 -8.63
C LEU A 52 3.96 -13.74 -9.59
N CYS A 53 4.20 -13.92 -10.89
CA CYS A 53 4.02 -12.87 -11.91
C CYS A 53 2.85 -13.14 -12.86
N ALA A 54 2.37 -14.37 -12.96
CA ALA A 54 1.31 -14.74 -13.87
C ALA A 54 0.26 -15.64 -13.19
N MET A 55 -1.01 -15.47 -13.58
CA MET A 55 -2.08 -16.36 -13.16
C MET A 55 -2.99 -16.67 -14.34
N TYR A 56 -3.25 -17.96 -14.55
CA TYR A 56 -4.23 -18.46 -15.50
C TYR A 56 -5.42 -18.97 -14.69
N VAL A 57 -6.59 -18.37 -14.89
CA VAL A 57 -7.81 -18.69 -14.15
C VAL A 57 -8.75 -19.49 -15.03
N ASP A 58 -8.89 -20.79 -14.74
CA ASP A 58 -9.79 -21.69 -15.44
C ASP A 58 -10.89 -22.20 -14.50
N LYS A 59 -11.50 -21.26 -13.78
CA LYS A 59 -12.65 -21.55 -12.91
C LYS A 59 -13.45 -20.27 -12.65
N LYS A 60 -14.74 -20.46 -12.31
CA LYS A 60 -15.57 -19.34 -11.86
C LYS A 60 -15.09 -18.85 -10.49
N LEU A 61 -14.82 -17.55 -10.40
CA LEU A 61 -14.49 -16.85 -9.16
C LEU A 61 -15.68 -15.96 -8.77
N GLN A 62 -16.06 -15.95 -7.50
CA GLN A 62 -17.17 -15.13 -7.01
C GLN A 62 -16.88 -14.54 -5.64
N GLY A 63 -17.30 -13.28 -5.40
CA GLY A 63 -17.23 -12.61 -4.12
C GLY A 63 -15.84 -12.67 -3.47
N VAL A 64 -15.75 -13.21 -2.27
CA VAL A 64 -14.51 -13.29 -1.48
C VAL A 64 -13.43 -14.12 -2.18
N ASP A 65 -13.81 -15.22 -2.83
CA ASP A 65 -12.87 -16.11 -3.52
C ASP A 65 -12.15 -15.41 -4.67
N CYS A 66 -12.85 -14.53 -5.39
CA CYS A 66 -12.27 -13.70 -6.43
C CYS A 66 -11.15 -12.81 -5.85
N VAL A 67 -11.47 -12.06 -4.81
CA VAL A 67 -10.52 -11.15 -4.16
C VAL A 67 -9.32 -11.91 -3.57
N GLN A 68 -9.58 -13.01 -2.85
CA GLN A 68 -8.51 -13.81 -2.24
C GLN A 68 -7.59 -14.48 -3.26
N THR A 69 -8.12 -14.89 -4.39
CA THR A 69 -7.35 -15.54 -5.46
C THR A 69 -6.50 -14.52 -6.21
N LEU A 70 -7.13 -13.47 -6.75
CA LEU A 70 -6.44 -12.52 -7.62
C LEU A 70 -5.42 -11.65 -6.85
N SER A 71 -5.69 -11.34 -5.59
CA SER A 71 -4.75 -10.56 -4.75
C SER A 71 -3.42 -11.28 -4.47
N ARG A 72 -3.29 -12.57 -4.79
CA ARG A 72 -2.02 -13.31 -4.67
C ARG A 72 -0.93 -12.79 -5.58
N LEU A 73 -1.29 -12.20 -6.73
CA LEU A 73 -0.33 -11.56 -7.62
C LEU A 73 0.22 -10.23 -7.11
N ASN A 74 -0.43 -9.62 -6.13
CA ASN A 74 -0.13 -8.26 -5.65
C ASN A 74 0.99 -8.16 -4.63
N ARG A 75 1.93 -9.08 -4.66
CA ARG A 75 3.13 -8.97 -3.83
C ARG A 75 4.21 -8.23 -4.61
N LEU A 76 4.77 -7.20 -3.99
CA LEU A 76 5.85 -6.41 -4.58
C LEU A 76 7.10 -7.26 -4.73
N PHE A 77 7.68 -7.22 -5.92
CA PHE A 77 8.97 -7.84 -6.23
C PHE A 77 9.67 -7.04 -7.33
N PRO A 78 11.00 -6.82 -7.26
CA PRO A 78 11.73 -5.97 -8.22
C PRO A 78 11.57 -6.44 -9.66
N GLY A 79 11.23 -5.51 -10.55
CA GLY A 79 11.09 -5.78 -11.97
C GLY A 79 9.93 -6.70 -12.34
N LYS A 80 9.01 -6.95 -11.40
CA LYS A 80 7.86 -7.80 -11.62
C LYS A 80 6.81 -7.06 -12.46
N GLN A 81 6.41 -7.70 -13.55
CA GLN A 81 5.20 -7.36 -14.28
C GLN A 81 4.20 -8.49 -14.07
N THR A 82 2.97 -8.13 -13.74
CA THR A 82 1.93 -9.14 -13.47
C THR A 82 0.90 -9.16 -14.59
N PHE A 83 0.41 -10.37 -14.89
CA PHE A 83 -0.75 -10.49 -15.76
C PHE A 83 -1.68 -11.61 -15.29
N ILE A 84 -2.97 -11.47 -15.60
CA ILE A 84 -3.99 -12.48 -15.37
C ILE A 84 -4.63 -12.78 -16.72
N LEU A 85 -4.71 -14.07 -17.06
CA LEU A 85 -5.52 -14.56 -18.16
C LEU A 85 -6.67 -15.37 -17.57
N ASP A 86 -7.87 -14.83 -17.68
CA ASP A 86 -9.10 -15.43 -17.16
C ASP A 86 -9.92 -15.99 -18.32
N PHE A 87 -10.34 -17.26 -18.20
CA PHE A 87 -11.11 -17.97 -19.21
C PHE A 87 -12.61 -18.06 -18.88
N TYR A 88 -12.99 -17.67 -17.66
CA TYR A 88 -14.33 -17.94 -17.14
C TYR A 88 -15.09 -16.71 -16.68
N ASN A 89 -14.41 -15.68 -16.21
CA ASN A 89 -15.05 -14.59 -15.50
C ASN A 89 -15.12 -13.34 -16.38
N ASP A 90 -16.24 -12.64 -16.31
CA ASP A 90 -16.42 -11.34 -16.94
C ASP A 90 -15.75 -10.25 -16.12
N GLU A 91 -15.23 -9.22 -16.79
CA GLU A 91 -14.54 -8.09 -16.14
C GLU A 91 -15.45 -7.41 -15.10
N GLN A 92 -16.73 -7.21 -15.43
CA GLN A 92 -17.68 -6.57 -14.53
C GLN A 92 -17.95 -7.42 -13.28
N GLU A 93 -18.01 -8.75 -13.43
CA GLU A 93 -18.18 -9.66 -12.28
C GLU A 93 -16.99 -9.59 -11.32
N ILE A 94 -15.76 -9.44 -11.86
CA ILE A 94 -14.55 -9.24 -11.06
C ILE A 94 -14.61 -7.91 -10.31
N LEU A 95 -14.95 -6.82 -10.99
CA LEU A 95 -15.12 -5.50 -10.39
C LEU A 95 -16.19 -5.51 -9.27
N ASP A 96 -17.33 -6.15 -9.51
CA ASP A 96 -18.39 -6.27 -8.52
C ASP A 96 -17.98 -7.09 -7.29
N ALA A 97 -17.15 -8.11 -7.49
CA ALA A 97 -16.60 -8.91 -6.39
C ALA A 97 -15.64 -8.09 -5.50
N PHE A 98 -14.89 -7.17 -6.10
CA PHE A 98 -13.99 -6.27 -5.37
C PHE A 98 -14.72 -5.07 -4.73
N ALA A 99 -15.81 -4.58 -5.29
CA ALA A 99 -16.53 -3.39 -4.85
C ALA A 99 -16.89 -3.34 -3.34
N PRO A 100 -17.36 -4.43 -2.67
CA PRO A 100 -17.69 -4.39 -1.24
C PRO A 100 -16.47 -4.13 -0.33
N TYR A 101 -15.27 -4.53 -0.75
CA TYR A 101 -14.04 -4.34 0.01
C TYR A 101 -13.55 -2.90 -0.05
N TYR A 102 -13.98 -2.17 -1.08
CA TYR A 102 -13.63 -0.78 -1.34
C TYR A 102 -14.65 0.21 -0.80
N ARG A 103 -15.94 -0.12 -0.83
CA ARG A 103 -17.00 0.69 -0.21
C ARG A 103 -16.81 0.88 1.30
N LYS A 104 -16.21 -0.10 1.98
CA LYS A 104 -15.85 0.01 3.41
C LYS A 104 -14.68 0.96 3.68
N ALA A 105 -13.92 1.34 2.66
CA ALA A 105 -12.72 2.16 2.80
C ALA A 105 -12.91 3.62 2.38
N GLU A 106 -14.16 4.14 2.33
CA GLU A 106 -14.49 5.51 1.89
C GLU A 106 -14.08 5.82 0.42
N LEU A 107 -13.97 4.80 -0.41
CA LEU A 107 -13.60 4.92 -1.81
C LEU A 107 -14.85 4.91 -2.72
N ALA A 108 -15.82 5.76 -2.41
CA ALA A 108 -17.10 5.83 -3.15
C ALA A 108 -16.95 6.29 -4.62
N ASP A 109 -15.75 6.77 -5.03
CA ASP A 109 -15.49 7.33 -6.36
C ASP A 109 -14.26 6.73 -7.08
N VAL A 110 -13.78 5.54 -6.72
CA VAL A 110 -12.54 5.00 -7.31
C VAL A 110 -12.81 4.13 -8.55
N SER A 111 -13.51 4.68 -9.52
CA SER A 111 -13.52 4.16 -10.90
C SER A 111 -12.48 4.85 -11.80
N ASP A 112 -11.82 5.89 -11.33
CA ASP A 112 -10.84 6.65 -12.11
C ASP A 112 -9.40 6.37 -11.62
N PRO A 113 -8.54 5.72 -12.43
CA PRO A 113 -7.13 5.53 -12.12
C PRO A 113 -6.37 6.83 -11.82
N ASN A 114 -6.86 7.98 -12.32
CA ASN A 114 -6.23 9.27 -12.09
C ASN A 114 -6.23 9.71 -10.62
N VAL A 115 -7.11 9.16 -9.80
CA VAL A 115 -7.12 9.42 -8.34
C VAL A 115 -5.77 9.11 -7.68
N VAL A 116 -5.04 8.10 -8.16
CA VAL A 116 -3.71 7.77 -7.66
C VAL A 116 -2.72 8.90 -7.92
N TYR A 117 -2.75 9.46 -9.13
CA TYR A 117 -1.89 10.60 -9.50
C TYR A 117 -2.28 11.89 -8.78
N ASP A 118 -3.57 12.10 -8.48
CA ASP A 118 -4.02 13.24 -7.67
C ASP A 118 -3.51 13.13 -6.24
N LEU A 119 -3.58 11.95 -5.65
CA LEU A 119 -3.01 11.68 -4.33
C LEU A 119 -1.49 11.87 -4.33
N GLN A 120 -0.77 11.34 -5.33
CA GLN A 120 0.68 11.55 -5.46
C GLN A 120 1.02 13.04 -5.53
N ARG A 121 0.35 13.81 -6.39
CA ARG A 121 0.58 15.27 -6.49
C ARG A 121 0.32 16.00 -5.18
N SER A 122 -0.74 15.61 -4.47
CA SER A 122 -1.04 16.19 -3.14
C SER A 122 0.05 15.85 -2.12
N LEU A 123 0.57 14.63 -2.14
CA LEU A 123 1.65 14.18 -1.27
C LEU A 123 2.96 14.94 -1.59
N ASP A 124 3.32 15.04 -2.86
CA ASP A 124 4.52 15.76 -3.33
C ASP A 124 4.48 17.24 -2.92
N ALA A 125 3.33 17.88 -3.08
CA ALA A 125 3.13 19.29 -2.71
C ALA A 125 3.32 19.58 -1.21
N SER A 126 3.20 18.58 -0.35
CA SER A 126 3.33 18.75 1.12
C SER A 126 4.75 19.10 1.57
N GLY A 127 5.78 18.71 0.80
CA GLY A 127 7.19 18.87 1.15
C GLY A 127 7.61 18.10 2.41
N ILE A 128 6.90 17.04 2.77
CA ILE A 128 7.24 16.18 3.92
C ILE A 128 8.31 15.17 3.55
N TYR A 129 8.27 14.61 2.34
CA TYR A 129 9.33 13.78 1.80
C TYR A 129 9.92 14.40 0.53
N HIS A 130 11.06 13.88 0.09
CA HIS A 130 11.69 14.24 -1.16
C HIS A 130 11.98 12.99 -2.00
N TRP A 131 11.87 13.09 -3.32
CA TRP A 131 12.05 11.97 -4.24
C TRP A 131 13.36 11.19 -4.07
N PRO A 132 14.54 11.81 -3.81
CA PRO A 132 15.75 11.03 -3.53
C PRO A 132 15.63 10.08 -2.31
N GLU A 133 14.76 10.38 -1.35
CA GLU A 133 14.47 9.50 -0.20
C GLU A 133 13.64 8.30 -0.64
N VAL A 134 12.63 8.54 -1.48
CA VAL A 134 11.78 7.50 -2.06
C VAL A 134 12.59 6.54 -2.92
N GLU A 135 13.40 7.06 -3.84
CA GLU A 135 14.27 6.27 -4.71
C GLU A 135 15.32 5.48 -3.92
N GLY A 136 15.94 6.12 -2.92
CA GLY A 136 16.92 5.47 -2.06
C GLY A 136 16.31 4.34 -1.24
N PHE A 137 15.10 4.57 -0.71
CA PHE A 137 14.32 3.56 -0.01
C PHE A 137 13.98 2.39 -0.92
N ALA A 138 13.42 2.67 -2.11
CA ALA A 138 13.02 1.63 -3.06
C ALA A 138 14.22 0.77 -3.48
N ARG A 139 15.37 1.37 -3.79
CA ARG A 139 16.60 0.62 -4.08
C ARG A 139 17.01 -0.31 -2.92
N ALA A 140 16.93 0.18 -1.68
CA ALA A 140 17.27 -0.64 -0.52
C ALA A 140 16.20 -1.72 -0.25
N PHE A 141 14.94 -1.41 -0.46
CA PHE A 141 13.82 -2.34 -0.26
C PHE A 141 13.89 -3.54 -1.21
N PHE A 142 14.26 -3.29 -2.45
CA PHE A 142 14.35 -4.31 -3.48
C PHE A 142 15.72 -5.01 -3.57
N ASP A 143 16.71 -4.58 -2.80
CA ASP A 143 18.02 -5.26 -2.72
C ASP A 143 18.00 -6.33 -1.61
N PRO A 144 18.04 -7.64 -1.97
CA PRO A 144 18.06 -8.72 -0.97
C PRO A 144 19.25 -8.68 0.00
N LYS A 145 20.29 -7.91 -0.35
CA LYS A 145 21.52 -7.78 0.46
C LYS A 145 21.52 -6.54 1.33
N ALA A 146 20.54 -5.63 1.14
CA ALA A 146 20.47 -4.42 1.94
C ALA A 146 20.09 -4.74 3.39
N PRO A 147 20.79 -4.18 4.39
CA PRO A 147 20.41 -4.35 5.77
C PRO A 147 19.06 -3.65 6.06
N ALA A 148 18.23 -4.23 6.92
CA ALA A 148 16.93 -3.66 7.29
C ALA A 148 17.02 -2.23 7.85
N SER A 149 18.15 -1.84 8.43
CA SER A 149 18.42 -0.48 8.91
C SER A 149 18.44 0.56 7.80
N SER A 150 18.72 0.18 6.55
CA SER A 150 18.71 1.08 5.40
C SER A 150 17.32 1.66 5.14
N LEU A 151 16.27 0.88 5.35
CA LEU A 151 14.89 1.34 5.16
C LEU A 151 14.54 2.47 6.12
N SER A 152 14.86 2.30 7.40
CA SER A 152 14.65 3.35 8.41
C SER A 152 15.47 4.60 8.13
N TYR A 153 16.67 4.46 7.58
CA TYR A 153 17.54 5.58 7.22
C TYR A 153 16.86 6.53 6.22
N TYR A 154 16.22 5.99 5.17
CA TYR A 154 15.55 6.80 4.16
C TYR A 154 14.20 7.38 4.61
N CYS A 155 13.52 6.76 5.58
CA CYS A 155 12.27 7.30 6.15
C CYS A 155 12.49 8.38 7.21
N ARG A 156 13.65 8.36 7.90
CA ARG A 156 13.93 9.27 9.03
C ARG A 156 13.82 10.75 8.67
N PRO A 157 14.39 11.25 7.55
CA PRO A 157 14.31 12.68 7.25
C PRO A 157 12.88 13.18 7.07
N ALA A 158 12.00 12.41 6.43
CA ALA A 158 10.59 12.75 6.29
C ALA A 158 9.86 12.71 7.65
N GLN A 159 10.14 11.71 8.47
CA GLN A 159 9.62 11.62 9.84
C GLN A 159 10.03 12.84 10.68
N ASP A 160 11.30 13.23 10.63
CA ASP A 160 11.82 14.37 11.39
C ASP A 160 11.19 15.69 10.91
N ARG A 161 11.07 15.91 9.58
CA ARG A 161 10.38 17.09 9.02
C ARG A 161 8.94 17.16 9.48
N PHE A 162 8.23 16.03 9.44
CA PHE A 162 6.84 15.97 9.89
C PHE A 162 6.71 16.30 11.39
N LYS A 163 7.51 15.64 12.24
CA LYS A 163 7.49 15.86 13.69
C LYS A 163 7.86 17.29 14.07
N HIS A 164 8.90 17.86 13.45
CA HIS A 164 9.29 19.25 13.71
C HIS A 164 8.20 20.23 13.32
N LYS A 165 7.60 20.09 12.13
CA LYS A 165 6.48 20.94 11.71
C LYS A 165 5.31 20.84 12.69
N TYR A 166 4.96 19.63 13.11
CA TYR A 166 3.85 19.42 14.03
C TYR A 166 4.10 20.00 15.41
N GLN A 167 5.28 19.78 15.97
CA GLN A 167 5.68 20.34 17.27
C GLN A 167 5.70 21.88 17.24
N ALA A 168 6.29 22.47 16.20
CA ALA A 168 6.30 23.92 16.04
C ALA A 168 4.88 24.53 16.01
N LEU A 169 3.93 23.85 15.35
CA LEU A 169 2.52 24.28 15.32
C LEU A 169 1.87 24.17 16.70
N LEU A 170 2.14 23.12 17.47
CA LEU A 170 1.62 22.99 18.84
C LEU A 170 2.15 24.10 19.75
N GLU A 171 3.46 24.40 19.68
CA GLU A 171 4.07 25.49 20.44
C GLU A 171 3.51 26.85 20.03
N GLN A 172 3.33 27.10 18.74
CA GLN A 172 2.72 28.30 18.22
C GLN A 172 1.27 28.47 18.72
N GLN A 173 0.46 27.41 18.64
CA GLN A 173 -0.90 27.40 19.14
C GLN A 173 -0.95 27.71 20.65
N GLN A 174 -0.04 27.10 21.42
CA GLN A 174 0.02 27.37 22.86
C GLN A 174 0.37 28.82 23.18
N THR A 175 1.35 29.36 22.47
CA THR A 175 1.75 30.78 22.59
C THR A 175 0.58 31.72 22.27
N TRP A 176 -0.12 31.47 21.18
CA TRP A 176 -1.25 32.31 20.78
C TRP A 176 -2.51 32.13 21.64
N LYS A 177 -2.73 30.95 22.21
CA LYS A 177 -3.79 30.74 23.22
C LYS A 177 -3.54 31.58 24.46
N GLU A 178 -2.30 31.67 24.92
CA GLU A 178 -1.94 32.50 26.07
C GLU A 178 -2.02 33.97 25.71
N ALA A 179 -1.54 34.40 24.55
CA ALA A 179 -1.67 35.77 24.07
C ALA A 179 -3.14 36.21 23.97
N ARG A 180 -4.02 35.33 23.48
CA ARG A 180 -5.47 35.60 23.44
C ARG A 180 -6.04 35.82 24.83
N ARG A 181 -5.70 34.95 25.79
CA ARG A 181 -6.13 35.04 27.17
C ARG A 181 -5.73 36.39 27.82
N ILE A 182 -4.48 36.81 27.57
CA ILE A 182 -3.96 38.09 28.10
C ILE A 182 -4.68 39.27 27.44
N ALA A 183 -4.91 39.24 26.13
CA ALA A 183 -5.63 40.28 25.41
C ALA A 183 -7.09 40.43 25.91
N GLU A 184 -7.77 39.30 26.13
CA GLU A 184 -9.13 39.29 26.73
C GLU A 184 -9.16 39.93 28.11
N GLN A 185 -8.20 39.61 28.98
CA GLN A 185 -8.11 40.18 30.34
C GLN A 185 -7.83 41.67 30.35
N ASN A 186 -7.08 42.16 29.36
CA ASN A 186 -6.68 43.57 29.28
C ASN A 186 -7.64 44.44 28.44
N GLY A 187 -8.67 43.83 27.82
CA GLY A 187 -9.58 44.53 26.90
C GLY A 187 -8.89 45.01 25.62
N ASP A 188 -7.82 44.33 25.19
CA ASP A 188 -7.09 44.65 23.96
C ASP A 188 -7.74 43.97 22.74
N ASP A 189 -8.70 44.64 22.13
CA ASP A 189 -9.42 44.17 20.95
C ASP A 189 -8.50 43.88 19.74
N LYS A 190 -7.39 44.62 19.60
CA LYS A 190 -6.45 44.40 18.49
C LYS A 190 -5.60 43.16 18.72
N GLY A 191 -5.10 43.00 19.95
CA GLY A 191 -4.36 41.80 20.35
C GLY A 191 -5.21 40.57 20.26
N LEU A 192 -6.49 40.64 20.65
CA LEU A 192 -7.45 39.56 20.55
C LEU A 192 -7.65 39.12 19.10
N LYS A 193 -7.97 40.03 18.19
CA LYS A 193 -8.16 39.71 16.76
C LYS A 193 -6.92 39.09 16.11
N ARG A 194 -5.73 39.60 16.48
CA ARG A 194 -4.48 39.04 15.99
C ARG A 194 -4.27 37.60 16.48
N ALA A 195 -4.47 37.35 17.77
CA ALA A 195 -4.31 36.03 18.35
C ALA A 195 -5.30 35.01 17.75
N GLU A 196 -6.54 35.41 17.50
CA GLU A 196 -7.55 34.58 16.85
C GLU A 196 -7.16 34.24 15.41
N GLN A 197 -6.64 35.21 14.64
CA GLN A 197 -6.18 34.98 13.28
C GLN A 197 -5.01 33.98 13.22
N GLU A 198 -4.00 34.16 14.06
CA GLU A 198 -2.83 33.29 14.15
C GLU A 198 -3.20 31.85 14.61
N LEU A 199 -4.15 31.73 15.55
CA LEU A 199 -4.67 30.43 15.97
C LEU A 199 -5.39 29.74 14.83
N LYS A 200 -6.15 30.45 14.02
CA LYS A 200 -6.82 29.90 12.84
C LYS A 200 -5.81 29.42 11.81
N GLU A 201 -4.78 30.22 11.54
CA GLU A 201 -3.72 29.85 10.59
C GLU A 201 -2.95 28.63 11.06
N ALA A 202 -2.57 28.57 12.34
CA ALA A 202 -1.92 27.40 12.92
C ALA A 202 -2.82 26.15 12.91
N GLY A 203 -4.13 26.32 13.10
CA GLY A 203 -5.12 25.25 12.98
C GLY A 203 -5.18 24.70 11.56
N THR A 204 -5.26 25.60 10.55
CA THR A 204 -5.26 25.18 9.13
C THR A 204 -3.99 24.43 8.76
N ALA A 205 -2.82 24.90 9.19
CA ALA A 205 -1.54 24.23 8.94
C ALA A 205 -1.46 22.84 9.62
N GLN A 206 -2.08 22.68 10.79
CA GLN A 206 -2.18 21.38 11.44
C GLN A 206 -3.11 20.43 10.66
N ASP A 207 -4.26 20.93 10.19
CA ASP A 207 -5.19 20.15 9.35
C ASP A 207 -4.51 19.67 8.05
N GLU A 208 -3.62 20.46 7.45
CA GLU A 208 -2.83 20.09 6.29
C GLU A 208 -1.87 18.93 6.59
N LEU A 209 -1.21 18.91 7.75
CA LEU A 209 -0.36 17.80 8.17
C LEU A 209 -1.17 16.52 8.44
N ASP A 210 -2.35 16.66 9.06
CA ASP A 210 -3.25 15.53 9.27
C ASP A 210 -3.82 15.00 7.95
N LEU A 211 -4.11 15.89 6.99
CA LEU A 211 -4.51 15.54 5.64
C LEU A 211 -3.40 14.78 4.91
N PHE A 212 -2.14 15.21 5.03
CA PHE A 212 -0.99 14.49 4.48
C PHE A 212 -0.95 13.04 4.98
N ARG A 213 -1.11 12.80 6.28
CA ARG A 213 -1.15 11.43 6.84
C ARG A 213 -2.30 10.61 6.28
N LYS A 214 -3.49 11.21 6.17
CA LYS A 214 -4.67 10.55 5.58
C LYS A 214 -4.44 10.22 4.12
N ASN A 215 -3.92 11.17 3.35
CA ASN A 215 -3.62 10.99 1.93
C ASN A 215 -2.54 9.93 1.70
N LEU A 216 -1.52 9.88 2.56
CA LEU A 216 -0.46 8.85 2.48
C LEU A 216 -1.05 7.44 2.66
N ALA A 217 -1.90 7.24 3.66
CA ALA A 217 -2.58 5.96 3.88
C ALA A 217 -3.60 5.64 2.78
N SER A 218 -4.30 6.66 2.24
CA SER A 218 -5.23 6.51 1.13
C SER A 218 -4.49 6.14 -0.15
N PHE A 219 -3.37 6.81 -0.45
CA PHE A 219 -2.54 6.49 -1.61
C PHE A 219 -2.12 5.02 -1.64
N VAL A 220 -1.58 4.51 -0.52
CA VAL A 220 -1.18 3.10 -0.43
C VAL A 220 -2.36 2.18 -0.73
N ARG A 221 -3.50 2.38 -0.05
CA ARG A 221 -4.68 1.53 -0.26
C ARG A 221 -5.21 1.61 -1.69
N THR A 222 -5.31 2.82 -2.23
CA THR A 222 -5.86 3.05 -3.57
C THR A 222 -4.95 2.48 -4.64
N TYR A 223 -3.63 2.70 -4.54
CA TYR A 223 -2.67 2.14 -5.47
C TYR A 223 -2.63 0.61 -5.41
N GLU A 224 -2.54 0.04 -4.21
CA GLU A 224 -2.55 -1.42 -4.02
C GLU A 224 -3.81 -2.07 -4.58
N PHE A 225 -4.90 -1.37 -4.60
CA PHE A 225 -6.13 -1.80 -5.22
C PHE A 225 -6.11 -1.67 -6.73
N LEU A 226 -5.96 -0.45 -7.21
CA LEU A 226 -6.07 -0.18 -8.63
C LEU A 226 -4.99 -0.92 -9.45
N SER A 227 -3.81 -1.13 -8.89
CA SER A 227 -2.75 -1.93 -9.54
C SER A 227 -3.11 -3.41 -9.74
N GLN A 228 -4.19 -3.89 -9.12
CA GLN A 228 -4.74 -5.23 -9.38
C GLN A 228 -5.63 -5.29 -10.62
N ILE A 229 -6.19 -4.16 -11.00
CA ILE A 229 -7.22 -4.05 -12.05
C ILE A 229 -6.65 -3.33 -13.27
N VAL A 230 -5.84 -2.30 -13.01
CA VAL A 230 -5.25 -1.43 -14.03
C VAL A 230 -3.73 -1.59 -14.01
N THR A 231 -3.12 -1.76 -15.18
CA THR A 231 -1.67 -1.73 -15.30
C THR A 231 -1.20 -0.28 -15.28
N PHE A 232 -0.52 0.11 -14.19
CA PHE A 232 0.23 1.36 -14.14
C PHE A 232 1.63 1.08 -14.71
N ASP A 233 1.94 1.63 -15.87
CA ASP A 233 3.30 1.57 -16.43
C ASP A 233 4.13 2.73 -15.87
N ASP A 234 4.17 2.81 -14.54
CA ASP A 234 4.78 3.91 -13.80
C ASP A 234 5.50 3.39 -12.54
N ALA A 235 6.81 3.27 -12.67
CA ALA A 235 7.66 2.78 -11.58
C ALA A 235 7.70 3.73 -10.36
N GLU A 236 7.42 5.03 -10.54
CA GLU A 236 7.41 6.00 -9.45
C GLU A 236 6.27 5.73 -8.47
N LEU A 237 5.09 5.34 -8.98
CA LEU A 237 3.96 4.96 -8.13
C LEU A 237 4.29 3.76 -7.24
N GLU A 238 4.99 2.76 -7.79
CA GLU A 238 5.40 1.58 -7.02
C GLU A 238 6.42 1.94 -5.95
N GLN A 239 7.43 2.74 -6.31
CA GLN A 239 8.45 3.22 -5.37
C GLN A 239 7.82 4.03 -4.24
N LEU A 240 6.90 4.95 -4.58
CA LEU A 240 6.18 5.74 -3.59
C LEU A 240 5.29 4.85 -2.71
N CYS A 241 4.66 3.83 -3.25
CA CYS A 241 3.79 2.92 -2.48
C CYS A 241 4.57 2.17 -1.40
N VAL A 242 5.72 1.58 -1.73
CA VAL A 242 6.54 0.86 -0.74
C VAL A 242 7.12 1.81 0.30
N TYR A 243 7.54 3.00 -0.10
CA TYR A 243 8.01 4.04 0.81
C TYR A 243 6.90 4.52 1.76
N ALA A 244 5.74 4.89 1.21
CA ALA A 244 4.58 5.39 1.95
C ALA A 244 4.07 4.36 2.96
N ARG A 245 4.04 3.07 2.60
CA ARG A 245 3.66 1.98 3.50
C ARG A 245 4.55 1.95 4.74
N HIS A 246 5.85 2.16 4.59
CA HIS A 246 6.81 2.16 5.69
C HIS A 246 6.83 3.48 6.46
N LEU A 247 6.62 4.61 5.79
CA LEU A 247 6.57 5.92 6.43
C LEU A 247 5.32 6.11 7.29
N THR A 248 4.15 5.66 6.83
CA THR A 248 2.86 5.86 7.52
C THR A 248 2.87 5.52 9.03
N PRO A 249 3.37 4.35 9.47
CA PRO A 249 3.40 4.03 10.89
C PRO A 249 4.38 4.89 11.70
N LEU A 250 5.37 5.51 11.06
CA LEU A 250 6.38 6.35 11.72
C LEU A 250 5.88 7.79 11.99
N LEU A 251 4.78 8.19 11.35
CA LEU A 251 4.17 9.52 11.50
C LEU A 251 3.12 9.57 12.62
N ARG A 252 3.09 8.60 13.51
CA ARG A 252 2.24 8.65 14.70
C ARG A 252 2.74 9.76 15.62
N ILE A 253 1.77 10.50 16.15
CA ILE A 253 1.98 11.53 17.17
C ILE A 253 1.33 10.96 18.40
N ASP A 254 2.14 10.71 19.40
CA ASP A 254 1.71 10.27 20.73
C ASP A 254 1.17 11.45 21.54
#